data_560ba2bc1411f299cf6f89422a483100
#
_entry.id   560ba2bc1411f299cf6f89422a483100
#
_cell.length_a   1.000
_cell.length_b   1.000
_cell.length_c   1.000
_cell.angle_alpha   90.00
_cell.angle_beta   90.00
_cell.angle_gamma   90.00
#
_symmetry.space_group_name_H-M   'P 1'
#
loop_
_entity.id
_entity.type
_entity.pdbx_description
1 polymer ?
#
loop_
_entity_poly.entity_id
_entity_poly.type
_entity_poly.pdbx_seq_one_letter_code
_entity_poly.pdbx_strand_id
1 'polypeptide(L)'
;MADGSVRTASAREEPELFWALRGGGGNFGVVTSFEFALHPIGPEVYAGFVVYPSAQARQVLRAWRDFCGTAPDALSVWAVLRKAPPLPFLPESAHGSDVVIFPIVYAGDMEAGKRAAAPIERFGDPIAVALGPMPYAGFQGAFDPLLAAGGRNYWKTNNFDRLSDAAIDGVISAAAGLPGGECEIFVAQLGGAMARVPADATAFVGRDAHFIMNVHGRWSDPADDARVRDWARGAFSALAPHATGTGYVNFLTEDEGERVAASYAGNHPRLQALKRRFDPGNLFRMNLNIAPAASASTQSSP
;
A
#
# COMPACT_ATOMS: atom_id res chain seq x y z
N MET A 1 -21.93 5.93 15.31
CA MET A 1 -21.03 5.94 16.48
C MET A 1 -21.35 4.75 17.40
N ALA A 2 -20.51 4.46 18.42
CA ALA A 2 -20.73 3.34 19.34
C ALA A 2 -22.00 3.51 20.21
N ASP A 3 -22.44 4.73 20.43
CA ASP A 3 -23.67 5.07 21.15
C ASP A 3 -24.94 5.07 20.28
N GLY A 4 -24.83 4.63 19.01
CA GLY A 4 -25.92 4.63 18.03
C GLY A 4 -26.19 5.99 17.38
N SER A 5 -25.52 7.08 17.80
CA SER A 5 -25.71 8.40 17.21
C SER A 5 -25.10 8.48 15.80
N VAL A 6 -25.72 9.32 14.95
CA VAL A 6 -25.16 9.75 13.66
C VAL A 6 -24.51 11.12 13.86
N ARG A 7 -23.30 11.29 13.36
CA ARG A 7 -22.54 12.56 13.49
C ARG A 7 -21.93 12.94 12.16
N THR A 8 -21.86 14.24 11.91
CA THR A 8 -21.05 14.81 10.85
C THR A 8 -19.66 15.11 11.39
N ALA A 9 -18.62 14.76 10.66
CA ALA A 9 -17.23 15.06 11.01
C ALA A 9 -16.55 15.82 9.88
N SER A 10 -16.05 17.00 10.17
CA SER A 10 -15.36 17.89 9.23
C SER A 10 -14.29 18.71 9.94
N ALA A 11 -13.55 19.54 9.22
CA ALA A 11 -12.61 20.47 9.83
C ALA A 11 -13.26 21.49 10.80
N ARG A 12 -14.59 21.69 10.71
CA ARG A 12 -15.36 22.66 11.53
C ARG A 12 -16.28 21.98 12.54
N GLU A 13 -16.73 20.78 12.25
CA GLU A 13 -17.65 20.01 13.09
C GLU A 13 -16.98 18.71 13.52
N GLU A 14 -16.96 18.41 14.82
CA GLU A 14 -16.23 17.27 15.40
C GLU A 14 -14.80 17.10 14.84
N PRO A 15 -13.94 18.15 14.88
CA PRO A 15 -12.64 18.15 14.22
C PRO A 15 -11.70 17.06 14.74
N GLU A 16 -11.81 16.67 16.01
CA GLU A 16 -11.03 15.58 16.58
C GLU A 16 -11.45 14.21 16.02
N LEU A 17 -12.75 13.99 15.82
CA LEU A 17 -13.25 12.79 15.16
C LEU A 17 -12.80 12.77 13.69
N PHE A 18 -12.90 13.91 13.00
CA PHE A 18 -12.45 14.06 11.63
C PHE A 18 -10.94 13.80 11.47
N TRP A 19 -10.14 14.25 12.43
CA TRP A 19 -8.71 13.94 12.48
C TRP A 19 -8.49 12.43 12.64
N ALA A 20 -9.18 11.78 13.57
CA ALA A 20 -9.04 10.36 13.85
C ALA A 20 -9.47 9.47 12.67
N LEU A 21 -10.56 9.82 11.98
CA LEU A 21 -11.05 9.07 10.81
C LEU A 21 -10.07 9.09 9.63
N ARG A 22 -9.22 10.13 9.53
CA ARG A 22 -8.22 10.26 8.48
C ARG A 22 -6.91 9.55 8.82
N GLY A 23 -6.97 8.23 9.00
CA GLY A 23 -5.84 7.35 9.25
C GLY A 23 -6.00 6.40 10.43
N GLY A 24 -6.95 6.62 11.33
CA GLY A 24 -7.18 5.77 12.51
C GLY A 24 -7.94 4.48 12.23
N GLY A 25 -8.23 4.17 10.97
CA GLY A 25 -8.95 2.96 10.59
C GLY A 25 -10.39 2.90 11.08
N GLY A 26 -10.95 1.70 11.15
CA GLY A 26 -12.33 1.43 11.55
C GLY A 26 -12.61 1.49 13.06
N ASN A 27 -11.85 2.27 13.83
CA ASN A 27 -11.89 2.25 15.31
C ASN A 27 -12.94 3.17 15.95
N PHE A 28 -13.57 4.06 15.20
CA PHE A 28 -14.37 5.14 15.77
C PHE A 28 -15.85 5.09 15.38
N GLY A 29 -16.23 4.32 14.39
CA GLY A 29 -17.59 4.22 13.90
C GLY A 29 -17.67 3.63 12.50
N VAL A 30 -18.91 3.56 11.97
CA VAL A 30 -19.17 3.19 10.58
C VAL A 30 -19.43 4.48 9.80
N VAL A 31 -18.66 4.72 8.74
CA VAL A 31 -18.87 5.86 7.85
C VAL A 31 -19.89 5.46 6.80
N THR A 32 -20.98 6.22 6.73
CA THR A 32 -22.10 5.96 5.82
C THR A 32 -22.13 6.90 4.61
N SER A 33 -21.37 8.01 4.66
CA SER A 33 -21.27 8.98 3.58
C SER A 33 -19.92 9.69 3.61
N PHE A 34 -19.37 9.93 2.42
CA PHE A 34 -18.16 10.73 2.21
C PHE A 34 -18.47 11.90 1.28
N GLU A 35 -17.93 13.06 1.61
CA GLU A 35 -17.89 14.21 0.71
C GLU A 35 -16.42 14.53 0.40
N PHE A 36 -16.03 14.42 -0.88
CA PHE A 36 -14.67 14.64 -1.35
C PHE A 36 -14.61 15.84 -2.30
N ALA A 37 -13.55 16.66 -2.13
CA ALA A 37 -13.12 17.56 -3.17
C ALA A 37 -12.48 16.76 -4.31
N LEU A 38 -13.03 16.85 -5.51
CA LEU A 38 -12.52 16.13 -6.67
C LEU A 38 -11.35 16.88 -7.31
N HIS A 39 -10.42 16.13 -7.89
CA HIS A 39 -9.36 16.70 -8.69
C HIS A 39 -9.75 16.71 -10.18
N PRO A 40 -9.31 17.72 -10.96
CA PRO A 40 -9.55 17.79 -12.38
C PRO A 40 -8.64 16.79 -13.12
N ILE A 41 -9.02 15.52 -13.06
CA ILE A 41 -8.40 14.44 -13.85
C ILE A 41 -9.39 14.10 -14.96
N GLY A 42 -8.91 14.06 -16.20
CA GLY A 42 -9.74 13.94 -17.38
C GLY A 42 -10.56 12.74 -17.43
N PRO A 43 -11.41 12.28 -18.32
CA PRO A 43 -11.87 10.90 -18.30
C PRO A 43 -10.74 9.95 -18.67
N GLU A 44 -9.75 10.38 -19.43
CA GLU A 44 -8.58 9.60 -19.83
C GLU A 44 -7.32 10.06 -19.09
N VAL A 45 -6.42 9.09 -18.85
CA VAL A 45 -5.09 9.26 -18.30
C VAL A 45 -4.07 8.59 -19.22
N TYR A 46 -2.80 9.00 -19.19
CA TYR A 46 -1.74 8.23 -19.79
C TYR A 46 -1.32 7.13 -18.83
N ALA A 47 -1.63 5.88 -19.16
CA ALA A 47 -1.43 4.78 -18.22
C ALA A 47 -1.12 3.46 -18.94
N GLY A 48 -0.82 2.42 -18.17
CA GLY A 48 -0.61 1.06 -18.64
C GLY A 48 0.52 0.36 -17.93
N PHE A 49 1.26 -0.49 -18.66
CA PHE A 49 2.21 -1.42 -18.09
C PHE A 49 3.48 -1.54 -18.92
N VAL A 50 4.63 -1.65 -18.24
CA VAL A 50 5.89 -2.10 -18.83
C VAL A 50 6.32 -3.38 -18.10
N VAL A 51 6.66 -4.43 -18.85
CA VAL A 51 6.95 -5.75 -18.30
C VAL A 51 8.36 -6.18 -18.69
N TYR A 52 9.14 -6.56 -17.69
CA TYR A 52 10.51 -7.04 -17.83
C TYR A 52 10.66 -8.50 -17.37
N PRO A 53 11.56 -9.28 -17.97
CA PRO A 53 11.88 -10.61 -17.43
C PRO A 53 12.57 -10.50 -16.07
N SER A 54 12.30 -11.43 -15.15
CA SER A 54 12.91 -11.45 -13.81
C SER A 54 14.44 -11.51 -13.83
N ALA A 55 15.03 -12.04 -14.90
CA ALA A 55 16.49 -12.03 -15.11
C ALA A 55 17.09 -10.61 -15.09
N GLN A 56 16.32 -9.59 -15.42
CA GLN A 56 16.72 -8.17 -15.38
C GLN A 56 16.26 -7.46 -14.09
N ALA A 57 15.66 -8.17 -13.14
CA ALA A 57 15.03 -7.54 -11.96
C ALA A 57 15.98 -6.58 -11.23
N ARG A 58 17.23 -6.96 -10.97
CA ARG A 58 18.21 -6.10 -10.30
C ARG A 58 18.46 -4.80 -11.07
N GLN A 59 18.64 -4.88 -12.38
CA GLN A 59 18.87 -3.72 -13.23
C GLN A 59 17.65 -2.79 -13.22
N VAL A 60 16.46 -3.31 -13.49
CA VAL A 60 15.26 -2.48 -13.66
C VAL A 60 14.75 -1.91 -12.34
N LEU A 61 14.89 -2.62 -11.22
CA LEU A 61 14.53 -2.10 -9.90
C LEU A 61 15.46 -0.99 -9.42
N ARG A 62 16.77 -1.09 -9.70
CA ARG A 62 17.72 0.00 -9.42
C ARG A 62 17.40 1.23 -10.26
N ALA A 63 17.22 1.05 -11.57
CA ALA A 63 16.86 2.14 -12.46
C ALA A 63 15.53 2.82 -12.04
N TRP A 64 14.53 2.02 -11.67
CA TRP A 64 13.27 2.53 -11.15
C TRP A 64 13.43 3.31 -9.84
N ARG A 65 14.17 2.76 -8.86
CA ARG A 65 14.45 3.47 -7.60
C ARG A 65 15.10 4.83 -7.86
N ASP A 66 16.12 4.87 -8.72
CA ASP A 66 16.85 6.09 -9.02
C ASP A 66 15.96 7.08 -9.79
N PHE A 67 15.12 6.60 -10.69
CA PHE A 67 14.11 7.37 -11.40
C PHE A 67 13.08 8.00 -10.45
N CYS A 68 12.64 7.27 -9.42
CA CYS A 68 11.67 7.76 -8.42
C CYS A 68 12.10 9.09 -7.78
N GLY A 69 13.40 9.33 -7.60
CA GLY A 69 13.94 10.57 -7.04
C GLY A 69 13.72 11.82 -7.91
N THR A 70 13.39 11.65 -9.19
CA THR A 70 13.21 12.73 -10.17
C THR A 70 11.84 12.69 -10.85
N ALA A 71 11.02 11.70 -10.56
CA ALA A 71 9.68 11.55 -11.14
C ALA A 71 8.78 12.71 -10.73
N PRO A 72 7.96 13.26 -11.66
CA PRO A 72 7.01 14.31 -11.31
C PRO A 72 5.88 13.76 -10.43
N ASP A 73 5.32 14.59 -9.55
CA ASP A 73 4.21 14.23 -8.66
C ASP A 73 2.98 13.64 -9.38
N ALA A 74 2.77 14.03 -10.64
CA ALA A 74 1.66 13.55 -11.45
C ALA A 74 1.84 12.09 -11.93
N LEU A 75 3.06 11.53 -11.82
CA LEU A 75 3.38 10.17 -12.24
C LEU A 75 3.38 9.23 -11.03
N SER A 76 2.53 8.23 -11.07
CA SER A 76 2.60 7.09 -10.15
C SER A 76 3.12 5.88 -10.91
N VAL A 77 4.15 5.23 -10.34
CA VAL A 77 4.73 4.00 -10.86
C VAL A 77 5.17 3.12 -9.69
N TRP A 78 4.82 1.85 -9.74
CA TRP A 78 5.27 0.89 -8.74
C TRP A 78 5.79 -0.38 -9.40
N ALA A 79 6.58 -1.16 -8.68
CA ALA A 79 7.16 -2.41 -9.16
C ALA A 79 6.40 -3.59 -8.58
N VAL A 80 6.00 -4.55 -9.41
CA VAL A 80 5.34 -5.80 -9.02
C VAL A 80 6.17 -6.98 -9.51
N LEU A 81 6.63 -7.83 -8.60
CA LEU A 81 7.32 -9.07 -8.92
C LEU A 81 6.35 -10.22 -8.73
N ARG A 82 6.04 -10.91 -9.82
CA ARG A 82 5.05 -11.99 -9.85
C ARG A 82 5.24 -12.92 -11.05
N LYS A 83 4.44 -13.96 -11.12
CA LYS A 83 4.29 -14.72 -12.37
C LYS A 83 3.40 -13.97 -13.34
N ALA A 84 3.82 -13.90 -14.60
CA ALA A 84 3.09 -13.19 -15.66
C ALA A 84 1.69 -13.77 -15.85
N PRO A 85 0.61 -13.02 -15.61
CA PRO A 85 -0.74 -13.48 -15.91
C PRO A 85 -0.97 -13.52 -17.43
N PRO A 86 -1.97 -14.26 -17.91
CA PRO A 86 -2.28 -14.37 -19.34
C PRO A 86 -3.00 -13.12 -19.86
N LEU A 87 -2.29 -11.99 -19.90
CA LEU A 87 -2.81 -10.71 -20.38
C LEU A 87 -2.67 -10.59 -21.91
N PRO A 88 -3.64 -10.00 -22.62
CA PRO A 88 -3.66 -9.96 -24.07
C PRO A 88 -2.46 -9.27 -24.72
N PHE A 89 -1.81 -8.35 -24.01
CA PHE A 89 -0.64 -7.64 -24.50
C PHE A 89 0.69 -8.37 -24.23
N LEU A 90 0.67 -9.48 -23.47
CA LEU A 90 1.84 -10.31 -23.24
C LEU A 90 1.91 -11.44 -24.25
N PRO A 91 3.11 -11.75 -24.80
CA PRO A 91 3.29 -12.93 -25.62
C PRO A 91 3.00 -14.20 -24.81
N GLU A 92 2.36 -15.19 -25.43
CA GLU A 92 2.00 -16.47 -24.75
C GLU A 92 3.22 -17.14 -24.12
N SER A 93 4.40 -17.04 -24.74
CA SER A 93 5.65 -17.59 -24.24
C SER A 93 6.10 -16.98 -22.90
N ALA A 94 5.56 -15.82 -22.52
CA ALA A 94 5.86 -15.18 -21.24
C ALA A 94 4.88 -15.60 -20.13
N HIS A 95 3.70 -16.16 -20.47
CA HIS A 95 2.69 -16.50 -19.49
C HIS A 95 3.25 -17.50 -18.45
N GLY A 96 3.05 -17.22 -17.17
CA GLY A 96 3.55 -18.03 -16.05
C GLY A 96 5.03 -17.87 -15.73
N SER A 97 5.81 -17.15 -16.56
CA SER A 97 7.21 -16.84 -16.23
C SER A 97 7.32 -15.79 -15.13
N ASP A 98 8.46 -15.75 -14.44
CA ASP A 98 8.70 -14.70 -13.45
C ASP A 98 9.04 -13.38 -14.12
N VAL A 99 8.36 -12.31 -13.72
CA VAL A 99 8.48 -10.97 -14.32
C VAL A 99 8.53 -9.87 -13.27
N VAL A 100 9.02 -8.70 -13.70
CA VAL A 100 8.82 -7.42 -13.03
C VAL A 100 7.88 -6.58 -13.88
N ILE A 101 6.75 -6.20 -13.33
CA ILE A 101 5.76 -5.35 -13.98
C ILE A 101 5.83 -3.97 -13.34
N PHE A 102 5.85 -2.93 -14.17
CA PHE A 102 5.67 -1.55 -13.73
C PHE A 102 4.30 -1.06 -14.22
N PRO A 103 3.26 -1.07 -13.36
CA PRO A 103 2.04 -0.31 -13.61
C PRO A 103 2.34 1.18 -13.51
N ILE A 104 1.78 1.96 -14.42
CA ILE A 104 2.07 3.38 -14.60
C ILE A 104 0.77 4.13 -14.79
N VAL A 105 0.61 5.26 -14.11
CA VAL A 105 -0.45 6.21 -14.37
C VAL A 105 0.06 7.64 -14.22
N TYR A 106 -0.24 8.48 -15.18
CA TYR A 106 0.04 9.90 -15.16
C TYR A 106 -1.26 10.70 -15.15
N ALA A 107 -1.44 11.48 -14.10
CA ALA A 107 -2.61 12.33 -13.88
C ALA A 107 -2.36 13.74 -14.43
N GLY A 108 -2.60 13.96 -15.73
CA GLY A 108 -2.34 15.25 -16.36
C GLY A 108 -2.39 15.20 -17.89
N ASP A 109 -1.68 16.11 -18.55
CA ASP A 109 -1.59 16.19 -20.00
C ASP A 109 -0.99 14.92 -20.62
N MET A 110 -1.57 14.40 -21.69
CA MET A 110 -1.18 13.13 -22.32
C MET A 110 0.25 13.13 -22.85
N GLU A 111 0.67 14.21 -23.50
CA GLU A 111 2.03 14.30 -24.04
C GLU A 111 3.07 14.46 -22.92
N ALA A 112 2.71 15.17 -21.84
CA ALA A 112 3.55 15.22 -20.64
C ALA A 112 3.64 13.83 -19.98
N GLY A 113 2.54 13.08 -19.91
CA GLY A 113 2.51 11.71 -19.42
C GLY A 113 3.41 10.77 -20.22
N LYS A 114 3.30 10.82 -21.54
CA LYS A 114 4.17 10.06 -22.45
C LYS A 114 5.65 10.36 -22.22
N ARG A 115 6.01 11.65 -22.10
CA ARG A 115 7.41 12.06 -21.83
C ARG A 115 7.88 11.58 -20.45
N ALA A 116 7.02 11.69 -19.43
CA ALA A 116 7.36 11.28 -18.08
C ALA A 116 7.55 9.76 -17.93
N ALA A 117 6.76 8.96 -18.64
CA ALA A 117 6.84 7.50 -18.63
C ALA A 117 7.97 6.93 -19.50
N ALA A 118 8.40 7.64 -20.55
CA ALA A 118 9.38 7.14 -21.52
C ALA A 118 10.71 6.61 -20.92
N PRO A 119 11.26 7.12 -19.80
CA PRO A 119 12.43 6.51 -19.18
C PRO A 119 12.20 5.09 -18.70
N ILE A 120 10.96 4.74 -18.30
CA ILE A 120 10.63 3.44 -17.72
C ILE A 120 10.75 2.34 -18.79
N GLU A 121 10.48 2.63 -20.05
CA GLU A 121 10.64 1.70 -21.17
C GLU A 121 12.10 1.32 -21.45
N ARG A 122 13.06 2.04 -20.83
CA ARG A 122 14.51 1.91 -21.06
C ARG A 122 15.29 1.47 -19.84
N PHE A 123 14.63 0.98 -18.79
CA PHE A 123 15.32 0.41 -17.63
C PHE A 123 16.06 -0.90 -17.97
N GLY A 124 15.63 -1.58 -19.04
CA GLY A 124 16.20 -2.80 -19.62
C GLY A 124 15.54 -3.10 -20.96
N ASP A 125 15.49 -4.39 -21.32
CA ASP A 125 14.82 -4.89 -22.52
C ASP A 125 13.44 -5.44 -22.13
N PRO A 126 12.34 -4.70 -22.32
CA PRO A 126 11.02 -5.13 -21.86
C PRO A 126 10.46 -6.26 -22.76
N ILE A 127 9.74 -7.21 -22.14
CA ILE A 127 8.96 -8.25 -22.83
C ILE A 127 7.77 -7.60 -23.54
N ALA A 128 7.15 -6.58 -22.88
CA ALA A 128 6.01 -5.87 -23.42
C ALA A 128 5.94 -4.44 -22.87
N VAL A 129 5.42 -3.55 -23.71
CA VAL A 129 5.08 -2.17 -23.38
C VAL A 129 3.64 -1.94 -23.84
N ALA A 130 2.74 -1.67 -22.92
CA ALA A 130 1.34 -1.39 -23.15
C ALA A 130 0.97 -0.07 -22.47
N LEU A 131 1.48 1.04 -23.02
CA LEU A 131 1.27 2.41 -22.51
C LEU A 131 0.50 3.24 -23.51
N GLY A 132 -0.42 4.06 -23.03
CA GLY A 132 -1.18 4.97 -23.89
C GLY A 132 -2.32 5.67 -23.15
N PRO A 133 -3.09 6.50 -23.90
CA PRO A 133 -4.35 7.03 -23.38
C PRO A 133 -5.32 5.90 -23.04
N MET A 134 -5.91 5.94 -21.85
CA MET A 134 -6.96 5.00 -21.44
C MET A 134 -7.91 5.66 -20.44
N PRO A 135 -9.18 5.22 -20.39
CA PRO A 135 -10.10 5.69 -19.38
C PRO A 135 -9.56 5.42 -17.97
N TYR A 136 -9.57 6.43 -17.10
CA TYR A 136 -9.13 6.26 -15.70
C TYR A 136 -9.91 5.15 -14.97
N ALA A 137 -11.23 5.08 -15.18
CA ALA A 137 -12.05 4.00 -14.63
C ALA A 137 -11.61 2.62 -15.14
N GLY A 138 -11.18 2.50 -16.40
CA GLY A 138 -10.63 1.27 -16.95
C GLY A 138 -9.32 0.86 -16.29
N PHE A 139 -8.43 1.82 -16.03
CA PHE A 139 -7.19 1.56 -15.30
C PHE A 139 -7.47 1.11 -13.86
N GLN A 140 -8.41 1.76 -13.17
CA GLN A 140 -8.82 1.37 -11.82
C GLN A 140 -9.35 -0.05 -11.77
N GLY A 141 -10.21 -0.44 -12.71
CA GLY A 141 -10.79 -1.79 -12.79
C GLY A 141 -9.86 -2.88 -13.33
N ALA A 142 -8.68 -2.52 -13.87
CA ALA A 142 -7.76 -3.49 -14.47
C ALA A 142 -7.22 -4.54 -13.47
N PHE A 143 -7.24 -4.23 -12.19
CA PHE A 143 -6.75 -5.09 -11.12
C PHE A 143 -7.85 -5.97 -10.48
N ASP A 144 -9.12 -5.68 -10.71
CA ASP A 144 -10.25 -6.39 -10.09
C ASP A 144 -10.22 -7.92 -10.32
N PRO A 145 -9.91 -8.42 -11.53
CA PRO A 145 -9.84 -9.87 -11.75
C PRO A 145 -8.76 -10.58 -10.92
N LEU A 146 -7.68 -9.87 -10.56
CA LEU A 146 -6.60 -10.41 -9.74
C LEU A 146 -6.96 -10.52 -8.26
N LEU A 147 -7.98 -9.77 -7.82
CA LEU A 147 -8.40 -9.61 -6.43
C LEU A 147 -9.86 -10.08 -6.21
N ALA A 148 -10.39 -10.91 -7.10
CA ALA A 148 -11.75 -11.42 -7.00
C ALA A 148 -12.04 -12.06 -5.63
N ALA A 149 -13.28 -11.90 -5.13
CA ALA A 149 -13.69 -12.44 -3.85
C ALA A 149 -13.55 -13.96 -3.77
N GLY A 150 -13.38 -14.51 -2.56
CA GLY A 150 -13.33 -15.95 -2.30
C GLY A 150 -11.90 -16.52 -2.22
N GLY A 151 -10.87 -15.80 -2.64
CA GLY A 151 -9.49 -16.24 -2.44
C GLY A 151 -9.05 -16.11 -0.97
N ARG A 152 -8.17 -17.01 -0.54
CA ARG A 152 -7.44 -16.89 0.73
C ARG A 152 -6.33 -15.88 0.57
N ASN A 153 -6.12 -15.03 1.57
CA ASN A 153 -5.13 -13.95 1.50
C ASN A 153 -4.33 -13.88 2.80
N TYR A 154 -3.04 -13.58 2.67
CA TYR A 154 -2.18 -13.22 3.79
C TYR A 154 -1.07 -12.30 3.27
N TRP A 155 -0.84 -11.20 3.95
CA TRP A 155 0.18 -10.25 3.55
C TRP A 155 1.00 -9.72 4.71
N LYS A 156 2.17 -9.19 4.39
CA LYS A 156 3.08 -8.51 5.30
C LYS A 156 3.61 -7.26 4.63
N THR A 157 3.83 -6.21 5.40
CA THR A 157 4.26 -4.91 4.89
C THR A 157 5.46 -4.35 5.63
N ASN A 158 6.35 -3.70 4.89
CA ASN A 158 7.44 -2.88 5.41
C ASN A 158 7.48 -1.52 4.72
N ASN A 159 7.77 -0.47 5.49
CA ASN A 159 8.09 0.84 4.97
C ASN A 159 9.62 1.04 4.94
N PHE A 160 10.11 1.81 3.97
CA PHE A 160 11.52 2.09 3.79
C PHE A 160 11.74 3.59 3.57
N ASP A 161 12.75 4.18 4.23
CA ASP A 161 13.23 5.53 3.92
C ASP A 161 14.00 5.56 2.61
N ARG A 162 14.66 4.45 2.29
CA ARG A 162 15.36 4.24 1.02
C ARG A 162 15.36 2.77 0.65
N LEU A 163 15.28 2.49 -0.63
CA LEU A 163 15.41 1.14 -1.16
C LEU A 163 16.88 0.87 -1.51
N SER A 164 17.65 0.36 -0.54
CA SER A 164 19.06 0.03 -0.75
C SER A 164 19.23 -1.14 -1.75
N ASP A 165 20.44 -1.29 -2.30
CA ASP A 165 20.75 -2.42 -3.18
C ASP A 165 20.53 -3.77 -2.46
N ALA A 166 20.86 -3.86 -1.17
CA ALA A 166 20.61 -5.04 -0.37
C ALA A 166 19.11 -5.31 -0.16
N ALA A 167 18.29 -4.25 0.00
CA ALA A 167 16.84 -4.40 0.05
C ALA A 167 16.28 -4.88 -1.29
N ILE A 168 16.77 -4.35 -2.42
CA ILE A 168 16.39 -4.82 -3.77
C ILE A 168 16.75 -6.30 -3.94
N ASP A 169 17.96 -6.71 -3.54
CA ASP A 169 18.37 -8.11 -3.62
C ASP A 169 17.50 -9.03 -2.75
N GLY A 170 17.11 -8.56 -1.57
CA GLY A 170 16.16 -9.25 -0.69
C GLY A 170 14.78 -9.43 -1.33
N VAL A 171 14.25 -8.38 -1.97
CA VAL A 171 12.97 -8.43 -2.72
C VAL A 171 13.05 -9.46 -3.85
N ILE A 172 14.13 -9.43 -4.64
CA ILE A 172 14.34 -10.38 -5.74
C ILE A 172 14.43 -11.82 -5.23
N SER A 173 15.19 -12.04 -4.14
CA SER A 173 15.32 -13.36 -3.52
C SER A 173 13.98 -13.90 -3.02
N ALA A 174 13.17 -13.04 -2.39
CA ALA A 174 11.84 -13.42 -1.92
C ALA A 174 10.89 -13.73 -3.08
N ALA A 175 10.97 -12.96 -4.18
CA ALA A 175 10.16 -13.19 -5.38
C ALA A 175 10.56 -14.47 -6.14
N ALA A 176 11.82 -14.87 -6.11
CA ALA A 176 12.26 -16.15 -6.68
C ALA A 176 11.61 -17.37 -5.99
N GLY A 177 11.11 -17.18 -4.75
CA GLY A 177 10.42 -18.20 -3.97
C GLY A 177 8.90 -18.09 -3.98
N LEU A 178 8.27 -17.36 -4.93
CA LEU A 178 6.81 -17.20 -5.03
C LEU A 178 6.09 -18.55 -4.96
N PRO A 179 5.19 -18.78 -3.99
CA PRO A 179 4.55 -20.08 -3.80
C PRO A 179 3.47 -20.40 -4.83
N GLY A 180 2.99 -19.40 -5.58
CA GLY A 180 1.94 -19.61 -6.59
C GLY A 180 1.78 -18.41 -7.51
N GLY A 181 1.02 -18.58 -8.60
CA GLY A 181 0.82 -17.56 -9.63
C GLY A 181 -0.01 -16.35 -9.17
N GLU A 182 -0.78 -16.49 -8.10
CA GLU A 182 -1.56 -15.40 -7.50
C GLU A 182 -0.78 -14.64 -6.42
N CYS A 183 0.42 -15.14 -6.02
CA CYS A 183 1.29 -14.46 -5.07
C CYS A 183 2.13 -13.40 -5.76
N GLU A 184 2.43 -12.31 -5.05
CA GLU A 184 3.24 -11.22 -5.58
C GLU A 184 3.97 -10.46 -4.47
N ILE A 185 5.01 -9.75 -4.84
CA ILE A 185 5.59 -8.69 -4.02
C ILE A 185 5.48 -7.41 -4.81
N PHE A 186 4.82 -6.40 -4.25
CA PHE A 186 4.91 -5.08 -4.84
C PHE A 186 5.69 -4.12 -3.95
N VAL A 187 6.36 -3.17 -4.60
CA VAL A 187 7.04 -2.05 -3.96
C VAL A 187 6.54 -0.78 -4.64
N ALA A 188 5.97 0.13 -3.86
CA ALA A 188 5.50 1.42 -4.37
C ALA A 188 6.33 2.56 -3.78
N GLN A 189 6.59 3.58 -4.61
CA GLN A 189 7.11 4.85 -4.15
C GLN A 189 6.00 5.61 -3.41
N LEU A 190 6.38 6.22 -2.28
CA LEU A 190 5.57 7.18 -1.54
C LEU A 190 6.17 8.58 -1.70
N GLY A 191 5.33 9.61 -1.67
CA GLY A 191 5.82 10.98 -1.83
C GLY A 191 4.74 11.95 -2.29
N GLY A 192 5.15 12.98 -3.04
CA GLY A 192 4.25 13.97 -3.60
C GLY A 192 3.44 14.72 -2.55
N ALA A 193 2.15 14.93 -2.81
CA ALA A 193 1.25 15.66 -1.92
C ALA A 193 1.13 15.01 -0.54
N MET A 194 1.16 13.68 -0.45
CA MET A 194 1.07 12.95 0.81
C MET A 194 2.23 13.31 1.76
N ALA A 195 3.45 13.35 1.25
CA ALA A 195 4.64 13.67 2.05
C ALA A 195 4.70 15.13 2.50
N ARG A 196 4.00 16.05 1.82
CA ARG A 196 3.95 17.48 2.17
C ARG A 196 2.94 17.82 3.26
N VAL A 197 2.06 16.89 3.64
CA VAL A 197 1.10 17.09 4.73
C VAL A 197 1.83 16.93 6.07
N PRO A 198 1.68 17.87 7.03
CA PRO A 198 2.28 17.73 8.36
C PRO A 198 1.89 16.42 9.04
N ALA A 199 2.83 15.80 9.77
CA ALA A 199 2.64 14.48 10.38
C ALA A 199 1.47 14.42 11.38
N ASP A 200 1.14 15.54 12.01
CA ASP A 200 0.07 15.70 13.00
C ASP A 200 -1.27 16.19 12.43
N ALA A 201 -1.30 16.54 11.14
CA ALA A 201 -2.52 17.06 10.48
C ALA A 201 -3.65 16.01 10.37
N THR A 202 -3.32 14.74 10.44
CA THR A 202 -4.27 13.61 10.43
C THR A 202 -3.74 12.48 11.31
N ALA A 203 -4.57 11.49 11.59
CA ALA A 203 -4.11 10.29 12.31
C ALA A 203 -3.15 9.41 11.49
N PHE A 204 -3.13 9.58 10.17
CA PHE A 204 -2.20 8.85 9.29
C PHE A 204 -0.75 9.28 9.55
N VAL A 205 0.15 8.30 9.66
CA VAL A 205 1.59 8.46 9.88
C VAL A 205 2.40 7.82 8.74
N GLY A 206 3.73 7.92 8.80
CA GLY A 206 4.61 7.33 7.78
C GLY A 206 4.69 8.17 6.51
N ARG A 207 4.47 9.48 6.62
CA ARG A 207 4.56 10.42 5.49
C ARG A 207 5.99 10.68 5.04
N ASP A 208 6.95 10.33 5.88
CA ASP A 208 8.39 10.39 5.67
C ASP A 208 8.96 9.13 5.02
N ALA A 209 8.21 8.04 4.98
CA ALA A 209 8.62 6.85 4.26
C ALA A 209 8.62 7.12 2.74
N HIS A 210 9.69 6.69 2.06
CA HIS A 210 9.81 6.89 0.61
C HIS A 210 9.32 5.69 -0.20
N PHE A 211 9.30 4.50 0.40
CA PHE A 211 8.79 3.29 -0.24
C PHE A 211 7.97 2.45 0.74
N ILE A 212 6.99 1.77 0.19
CA ILE A 212 6.22 0.74 0.87
C ILE A 212 6.31 -0.56 0.08
N MET A 213 6.49 -1.67 0.78
CA MET A 213 6.42 -3.00 0.21
C MET A 213 5.24 -3.76 0.81
N ASN A 214 4.57 -4.54 -0.02
CA ASN A 214 3.62 -5.55 0.42
C ASN A 214 4.01 -6.90 -0.17
N VAL A 215 4.18 -7.90 0.67
CA VAL A 215 4.31 -9.29 0.31
C VAL A 215 2.93 -9.90 0.37
N HIS A 216 2.32 -10.12 -0.78
CA HIS A 216 0.95 -10.58 -0.90
C HIS A 216 0.89 -12.06 -1.28
N GLY A 217 0.53 -12.90 -0.33
CA GLY A 217 0.13 -14.27 -0.55
C GLY A 217 -1.36 -14.34 -0.89
N ARG A 218 -1.69 -14.93 -2.03
CA ARG A 218 -3.05 -15.25 -2.45
C ARG A 218 -3.09 -16.67 -2.98
N TRP A 219 -4.09 -17.46 -2.56
CA TRP A 219 -4.23 -18.86 -2.94
C TRP A 219 -5.67 -19.33 -2.73
N SER A 220 -6.00 -20.52 -3.25
CA SER A 220 -7.34 -21.11 -3.16
C SER A 220 -7.38 -22.34 -2.27
N ASP A 221 -6.37 -23.23 -2.33
CA ASP A 221 -6.36 -24.50 -1.59
C ASP A 221 -5.92 -24.30 -0.12
N PRO A 222 -6.74 -24.65 0.89
CA PRO A 222 -6.36 -24.61 2.29
C PRO A 222 -5.07 -25.39 2.62
N ALA A 223 -4.70 -26.42 1.85
CA ALA A 223 -3.47 -27.16 2.03
C ALA A 223 -2.21 -26.31 1.86
N ASP A 224 -2.30 -25.20 1.14
CA ASP A 224 -1.21 -24.24 0.91
C ASP A 224 -1.06 -23.19 2.01
N ASP A 225 -1.95 -23.15 3.01
CA ASP A 225 -1.96 -22.13 4.07
C ASP A 225 -0.59 -21.92 4.73
N ALA A 226 0.04 -23.01 5.19
CA ALA A 226 1.33 -22.94 5.86
C ALA A 226 2.42 -22.42 4.90
N ARG A 227 2.50 -22.99 3.72
CA ARG A 227 3.51 -22.66 2.70
C ARG A 227 3.47 -21.18 2.32
N VAL A 228 2.27 -20.63 2.07
CA VAL A 228 2.12 -19.23 1.65
C VAL A 228 2.38 -18.27 2.81
N ARG A 229 1.87 -18.57 4.01
CA ARG A 229 2.15 -17.74 5.20
C ARG A 229 3.61 -17.73 5.58
N ASP A 230 4.29 -18.89 5.54
CA ASP A 230 5.71 -18.99 5.88
C ASP A 230 6.58 -18.25 4.88
N TRP A 231 6.24 -18.31 3.58
CA TRP A 231 6.88 -17.49 2.56
C TRP A 231 6.73 -15.98 2.86
N ALA A 232 5.53 -15.52 3.13
CA ALA A 232 5.28 -14.10 3.39
C ALA A 232 6.00 -13.61 4.65
N ARG A 233 6.00 -14.42 5.73
CA ARG A 233 6.74 -14.13 6.96
C ARG A 233 8.25 -14.14 6.75
N GLY A 234 8.75 -15.10 5.99
CA GLY A 234 10.17 -15.21 5.65
C GLY A 234 10.66 -13.99 4.85
N ALA A 235 9.91 -13.57 3.82
CA ALA A 235 10.20 -12.39 3.04
C ALA A 235 10.18 -11.11 3.90
N PHE A 236 9.16 -10.95 4.73
CA PHE A 236 9.05 -9.84 5.67
C PHE A 236 10.25 -9.77 6.62
N SER A 237 10.61 -10.90 7.26
CA SER A 237 11.70 -10.95 8.23
C SER A 237 13.06 -10.70 7.59
N ALA A 238 13.29 -11.21 6.39
CA ALA A 238 14.55 -10.99 5.65
C ALA A 238 14.76 -9.52 5.28
N LEU A 239 13.67 -8.76 5.07
CA LEU A 239 13.71 -7.36 4.69
C LEU A 239 13.62 -6.39 5.88
N ALA A 240 13.23 -6.87 7.06
CA ALA A 240 13.11 -6.07 8.28
C ALA A 240 14.39 -5.26 8.64
N PRO A 241 15.64 -5.78 8.48
CA PRO A 241 16.84 -5.00 8.75
C PRO A 241 17.04 -3.75 7.87
N HIS A 242 16.33 -3.67 6.74
CA HIS A 242 16.40 -2.55 5.80
C HIS A 242 15.21 -1.59 5.94
N ALA A 243 14.21 -1.95 6.74
CA ALA A 243 12.95 -1.25 6.92
C ALA A 243 12.98 -0.27 8.10
N THR A 244 12.01 0.65 8.13
CA THR A 244 11.84 1.62 9.24
C THR A 244 11.26 1.03 10.52
N GLY A 245 10.80 -0.23 10.50
CA GLY A 245 10.06 -0.87 11.60
C GLY A 245 8.56 -0.53 11.62
N THR A 246 8.12 0.45 10.82
CA THR A 246 6.70 0.81 10.68
C THR A 246 6.04 0.07 9.50
N GLY A 247 4.73 0.13 9.42
CA GLY A 247 3.96 -0.41 8.31
C GLY A 247 2.70 0.42 8.05
N TYR A 248 2.18 0.32 6.85
CA TYR A 248 0.90 0.93 6.52
C TYR A 248 -0.22 0.14 7.21
N VAL A 249 -1.00 0.81 8.06
CA VAL A 249 -2.01 0.16 8.92
C VAL A 249 -3.02 -0.69 8.14
N ASN A 250 -3.36 -0.32 6.91
CA ASN A 250 -4.28 -1.10 6.08
C ASN A 250 -3.66 -2.38 5.49
N PHE A 251 -2.34 -2.56 5.62
CA PHE A 251 -1.62 -3.76 5.20
C PHE A 251 -1.11 -4.61 6.37
N LEU A 252 -1.40 -4.20 7.61
CA LEU A 252 -1.11 -5.04 8.78
C LEU A 252 -2.17 -6.14 8.89
N THR A 253 -1.74 -7.32 9.31
CA THR A 253 -2.61 -8.48 9.57
C THR A 253 -2.91 -8.65 11.06
N GLU A 254 -3.88 -9.50 11.41
CA GLU A 254 -4.33 -9.71 12.79
C GLU A 254 -3.20 -10.16 13.73
N ASP A 255 -2.20 -10.86 13.20
CA ASP A 255 -1.03 -11.34 13.95
C ASP A 255 0.06 -10.27 14.18
N GLU A 256 -0.21 -9.02 13.83
CA GLU A 256 0.72 -7.88 13.97
C GLU A 256 0.27 -6.86 15.03
N GLY A 257 -0.54 -7.27 15.99
CA GLY A 257 -1.06 -6.38 17.05
C GLY A 257 0.02 -5.56 17.78
N GLU A 258 1.22 -6.13 17.96
CA GLU A 258 2.36 -5.45 18.58
C GLU A 258 2.86 -4.25 17.73
N ARG A 259 2.66 -4.26 16.43
CA ARG A 259 3.08 -3.20 15.50
C ARG A 259 2.09 -2.04 15.41
N VAL A 260 0.87 -2.20 15.95
CA VAL A 260 -0.19 -1.17 15.86
C VAL A 260 0.29 0.14 16.46
N ALA A 261 0.80 0.12 17.69
CA ALA A 261 1.29 1.32 18.36
C ALA A 261 2.45 1.97 17.58
N ALA A 262 3.41 1.17 17.11
CA ALA A 262 4.53 1.65 16.30
C ALA A 262 4.06 2.26 14.96
N SER A 263 3.05 1.65 14.34
CA SER A 263 2.48 2.13 13.07
C SER A 263 1.66 3.41 13.18
N TYR A 264 1.22 3.77 14.39
CA TYR A 264 0.63 5.08 14.68
C TYR A 264 1.62 6.07 15.30
N ALA A 265 2.82 5.60 15.68
CA ALA A 265 3.90 6.42 16.24
C ALA A 265 3.39 7.42 17.30
N GLY A 266 3.80 8.69 17.21
CA GLY A 266 3.40 9.76 18.12
C GLY A 266 1.90 10.07 18.15
N ASN A 267 1.11 9.62 17.17
CA ASN A 267 -0.34 9.81 17.12
C ASN A 267 -1.13 8.79 17.97
N HIS A 268 -0.50 7.66 18.35
CA HIS A 268 -1.17 6.60 19.07
C HIS A 268 -1.83 7.04 20.41
N PRO A 269 -1.18 7.82 21.29
CA PRO A 269 -1.82 8.28 22.54
C PRO A 269 -3.06 9.15 22.28
N ARG A 270 -3.04 10.03 21.28
CA ARG A 270 -4.20 10.85 20.92
C ARG A 270 -5.34 9.98 20.39
N LEU A 271 -5.04 8.98 19.57
CA LEU A 271 -6.02 8.02 19.09
C LEU A 271 -6.66 7.24 20.23
N GLN A 272 -5.89 6.78 21.24
CA GLN A 272 -6.41 6.11 22.42
C GLN A 272 -7.34 7.01 23.26
N ALA A 273 -6.98 8.29 23.41
CA ALA A 273 -7.82 9.27 24.10
C ALA A 273 -9.14 9.50 23.37
N LEU A 274 -9.10 9.64 22.04
CA LEU A 274 -10.29 9.79 21.20
C LEU A 274 -11.14 8.51 21.18
N LYS A 275 -10.50 7.35 21.15
CA LYS A 275 -11.19 6.06 21.26
C LYS A 275 -11.97 5.99 22.59
N ARG A 276 -11.36 6.40 23.69
CA ARG A 276 -12.05 6.48 24.98
C ARG A 276 -13.27 7.42 24.96
N ARG A 277 -13.16 8.53 24.24
CA ARG A 277 -14.26 9.51 24.12
C ARG A 277 -15.41 8.96 23.28
N PHE A 278 -15.12 8.36 22.12
CA PHE A 278 -16.11 8.01 21.09
C PHE A 278 -16.57 6.55 21.15
N ASP A 279 -15.76 5.67 21.73
CA ASP A 279 -16.05 4.24 21.87
C ASP A 279 -15.41 3.67 23.17
N PRO A 280 -15.85 4.11 24.35
CA PRO A 280 -15.27 3.67 25.63
C PRO A 280 -15.44 2.18 25.88
N GLY A 281 -16.47 1.55 25.29
CA GLY A 281 -16.74 0.12 25.38
C GLY A 281 -15.94 -0.73 24.39
N ASN A 282 -15.10 -0.10 23.54
CA ASN A 282 -14.33 -0.78 22.53
C ASN A 282 -15.17 -1.68 21.61
N LEU A 283 -16.33 -1.17 21.17
CA LEU A 283 -17.25 -1.87 20.27
C LEU A 283 -16.60 -2.08 18.88
N PHE A 284 -15.96 -1.02 18.34
CA PHE A 284 -15.27 -1.02 17.06
C PHE A 284 -13.83 -1.50 17.24
N ARG A 285 -13.63 -2.81 17.25
CA ARG A 285 -12.34 -3.46 17.48
C ARG A 285 -11.92 -4.45 16.40
N MET A 286 -12.65 -4.45 15.29
CA MET A 286 -12.27 -5.21 14.10
C MET A 286 -11.00 -4.61 13.49
N ASN A 287 -10.23 -5.40 12.76
CA ASN A 287 -8.93 -5.01 12.21
C ASN A 287 -7.91 -4.69 13.32
N LEU A 288 -7.16 -3.60 13.16
CA LEU A 288 -6.14 -3.18 14.11
C LEU A 288 -6.77 -2.35 15.22
N ASN A 289 -7.03 -2.98 16.34
CA ASN A 289 -7.70 -2.33 17.47
C ASN A 289 -6.81 -1.27 18.12
N ILE A 290 -7.33 -0.06 18.23
CA ILE A 290 -6.82 0.98 19.11
C ILE A 290 -7.59 0.87 20.42
N ALA A 291 -6.98 0.26 21.44
CA ALA A 291 -7.62 0.13 22.74
C ALA A 291 -7.88 1.51 23.37
N PRO A 292 -9.04 1.75 24.02
CA PRO A 292 -9.28 3.00 24.75
C PRO A 292 -8.21 3.26 25.81
N ALA A 293 -7.78 4.51 25.99
CA ALA A 293 -6.88 4.87 27.06
C ALA A 293 -7.42 4.40 28.44
N ALA A 294 -6.56 3.94 29.32
CA ALA A 294 -6.96 3.56 30.70
C ALA A 294 -7.66 4.72 31.40
N SER A 295 -8.63 4.42 32.28
CA SER A 295 -9.20 5.42 33.18
C SER A 295 -8.07 5.98 34.04
N ALA A 296 -7.93 7.30 34.11
CA ALA A 296 -7.11 7.87 35.19
C ALA A 296 -7.67 7.32 36.50
N SER A 297 -6.92 6.44 37.17
CA SER A 297 -7.24 6.05 38.52
C SER A 297 -7.19 7.34 39.34
N THR A 298 -8.32 7.78 39.85
CA THR A 298 -8.38 8.73 40.96
C THR A 298 -7.63 8.06 42.11
N GLN A 299 -6.34 8.34 42.23
CA GLN A 299 -5.67 8.11 43.52
C GLN A 299 -6.31 9.08 44.48
N SER A 300 -7.35 8.61 45.18
CA SER A 300 -7.74 9.17 46.44
C SER A 300 -6.58 8.93 47.40
N SER A 301 -5.80 9.98 47.63
CA SER A 301 -4.84 10.01 48.71
C SER A 301 -5.59 9.84 50.02
N PRO A 302 -5.05 9.05 50.99
CA PRO A 302 -5.64 8.84 52.29
C PRO A 302 -5.61 10.08 53.17
#